data_72ecfb37c189741cc173dde71ce419c2
#
_entry.id   72ecfb37c189741cc173dde71ce419c2
#
_cell.length_a   1.000
_cell.length_b   1.000
_cell.length_c   1.000
_cell.angle_alpha   90.00
_cell.angle_beta   90.00
_cell.angle_gamma   90.00
#
_symmetry.space_group_name_H-M   'P 1'
#
loop_
_entity.id
_entity.type
_entity.pdbx_description
1 polymer ?
#
loop_
_entity_poly.entity_id
_entity_poly.type
_entity_poly.pdbx_seq_one_letter_code
_entity_poly.pdbx_strand_id
1 'polypeptide(L)'
;MIRTSVVAAAFLASSCSSGAQYAQAVVALVDVSGTYADQRPEVVGVIRKGLLPKLTPGDTLIVIRIGSESYTRANVEASMTLDVRPSRANAQKLALANTLEAFSRKPMHTAHTDIRGAMMLGAEYLRETNAGRRTMVIFSDMEEDLPRGVKREMAPDELKGVRVLAMNVKRLGADNANPMAYRARLASWEKQLTSHGAREFKIVLEPEKLADLLDEG
;
A
#
# COMPACT_ATOMS: atom_id res chain seq x y z
N MET A 1 67.17 16.36 -18.75
CA MET A 1 65.69 16.42 -19.09
C MET A 1 65.04 15.20 -18.49
N ILE A 2 64.42 15.32 -17.32
CA ILE A 2 63.74 14.24 -16.61
C ILE A 2 62.24 14.39 -16.87
N ARG A 3 61.61 13.40 -17.56
CA ARG A 3 60.19 13.36 -17.81
C ARG A 3 59.52 12.61 -16.65
N THR A 4 58.78 13.32 -15.84
CA THR A 4 57.96 12.76 -14.78
C THR A 4 56.60 12.38 -15.38
N SER A 5 56.30 11.09 -15.45
CA SER A 5 55.01 10.56 -15.85
C SER A 5 54.08 10.53 -14.63
N VAL A 6 52.99 11.31 -14.67
CA VAL A 6 51.91 11.27 -13.67
C VAL A 6 50.92 10.17 -14.09
N VAL A 7 50.83 9.12 -13.29
CA VAL A 7 49.81 8.07 -13.44
C VAL A 7 48.56 8.52 -12.65
N ALA A 8 47.53 8.88 -13.36
CA ALA A 8 46.24 9.17 -12.76
C ALA A 8 45.52 7.85 -12.46
N ALA A 9 45.40 7.51 -11.20
CA ALA A 9 44.58 6.39 -10.73
C ALA A 9 43.08 6.83 -10.70
N ALA A 10 42.31 6.32 -11.67
CA ALA A 10 40.86 6.48 -11.67
C ALA A 10 40.23 5.51 -10.65
N PHE A 11 39.74 6.03 -9.52
CA PHE A 11 38.93 5.28 -8.58
C PHE A 11 37.54 5.07 -9.20
N LEU A 12 37.24 3.86 -9.65
CA LEU A 12 35.92 3.40 -9.99
C LEU A 12 35.15 3.18 -8.68
N ALA A 13 34.35 4.17 -8.28
CA ALA A 13 33.35 4.00 -7.23
C ALA A 13 32.22 3.11 -7.78
N SER A 14 32.35 1.78 -7.58
CA SER A 14 31.27 0.85 -7.81
C SER A 14 30.20 1.08 -6.74
N SER A 15 29.16 1.84 -7.07
CA SER A 15 28.01 2.01 -6.20
C SER A 15 27.22 0.70 -6.14
N CYS A 16 27.29 0.01 -4.99
CA CYS A 16 26.42 -1.13 -4.67
C CYS A 16 24.98 -0.65 -4.47
N SER A 17 24.21 -0.47 -5.55
CA SER A 17 22.78 -0.15 -5.51
C SER A 17 21.88 -1.33 -5.91
N SER A 18 22.45 -2.53 -6.08
CA SER A 18 21.71 -3.68 -6.62
C SER A 18 20.63 -4.28 -5.70
N GLY A 19 20.73 -4.12 -4.37
CA GLY A 19 19.76 -4.69 -3.44
C GLY A 19 18.40 -3.97 -3.43
N ALA A 20 18.40 -2.65 -3.56
CA ALA A 20 17.17 -1.85 -3.53
C ALA A 20 16.28 -2.06 -4.77
N GLN A 21 16.85 -2.41 -5.90
CA GLN A 21 16.12 -2.62 -7.15
C GLN A 21 15.19 -3.86 -7.11
N TYR A 22 15.52 -4.84 -6.27
CA TYR A 22 14.73 -6.07 -6.10
C TYR A 22 13.76 -5.99 -4.92
N ALA A 23 13.95 -5.07 -3.98
CA ALA A 23 13.06 -4.89 -2.85
C ALA A 23 11.68 -4.42 -3.30
N GLN A 24 10.66 -4.86 -2.55
CA GLN A 24 9.30 -4.38 -2.73
C GLN A 24 8.86 -3.53 -1.53
N ALA A 25 8.00 -2.56 -1.80
CA ALA A 25 7.29 -1.82 -0.79
C ALA A 25 5.78 -2.00 -0.98
N VAL A 26 5.11 -2.42 0.07
CA VAL A 26 3.67 -2.64 0.07
C VAL A 26 3.02 -1.71 1.09
N VAL A 27 2.05 -0.92 0.63
CA VAL A 27 1.12 -0.18 1.47
C VAL A 27 -0.20 -0.92 1.48
N ALA A 28 -0.69 -1.27 2.67
CA ALA A 28 -2.03 -1.82 2.88
C ALA A 28 -2.92 -0.73 3.48
N LEU A 29 -3.93 -0.30 2.73
CA LEU A 29 -4.96 0.63 3.17
C LEU A 29 -6.15 -0.16 3.69
N VAL A 30 -6.53 0.05 4.95
CA VAL A 30 -7.59 -0.71 5.62
C VAL A 30 -8.72 0.21 6.03
N ASP A 31 -9.88 0.01 5.44
CA ASP A 31 -11.08 0.77 5.76
C ASP A 31 -11.59 0.40 7.16
N VAL A 32 -11.83 1.43 7.97
CA VAL A 32 -12.38 1.30 9.32
C VAL A 32 -13.67 2.11 9.48
N SER A 33 -14.29 2.50 8.35
CA SER A 33 -15.52 3.30 8.30
C SER A 33 -16.76 2.42 8.16
N GLY A 34 -17.90 2.94 8.61
CA GLY A 34 -19.23 2.39 8.37
C GLY A 34 -19.32 0.87 8.54
N THR A 35 -19.89 0.21 7.54
CA THR A 35 -20.11 -1.25 7.51
C THR A 35 -18.84 -2.06 7.30
N TYR A 36 -17.73 -1.42 6.89
CA TYR A 36 -16.47 -2.11 6.65
C TYR A 36 -15.65 -2.33 7.94
N ALA A 37 -15.93 -1.56 8.99
CA ALA A 37 -15.22 -1.64 10.27
C ALA A 37 -15.25 -3.05 10.89
N ASP A 38 -16.36 -3.77 10.75
CA ASP A 38 -16.54 -5.13 11.29
C ASP A 38 -15.68 -6.18 10.55
N GLN A 39 -15.22 -5.87 9.34
CA GLN A 39 -14.39 -6.79 8.54
C GLN A 39 -12.90 -6.68 8.86
N ARG A 40 -12.51 -5.70 9.67
CA ARG A 40 -11.09 -5.46 10.01
C ARG A 40 -10.36 -6.70 10.53
N PRO A 41 -10.92 -7.55 11.39
CA PRO A 41 -10.26 -8.78 11.82
C PRO A 41 -9.97 -9.75 10.65
N GLU A 42 -10.91 -9.86 9.70
CA GLU A 42 -10.73 -10.67 8.48
C GLU A 42 -9.62 -10.08 7.60
N VAL A 43 -9.67 -8.77 7.34
CA VAL A 43 -8.64 -8.05 6.56
C VAL A 43 -7.25 -8.21 7.17
N VAL A 44 -7.13 -8.01 8.48
CA VAL A 44 -5.87 -8.25 9.19
C VAL A 44 -5.42 -9.71 9.05
N GLY A 45 -6.36 -10.65 9.06
CA GLY A 45 -6.09 -12.06 8.77
C GLY A 45 -5.49 -12.27 7.38
N VAL A 46 -6.02 -11.61 6.35
CA VAL A 46 -5.50 -11.65 4.96
C VAL A 46 -4.09 -11.05 4.91
N ILE A 47 -3.85 -9.90 5.53
CA ILE A 47 -2.52 -9.27 5.57
C ILE A 47 -1.51 -10.20 6.25
N ARG A 48 -1.86 -10.78 7.40
CA ARG A 48 -0.96 -11.65 8.18
C ARG A 48 -0.66 -12.98 7.49
N LYS A 49 -1.62 -13.58 6.81
CA LYS A 49 -1.49 -14.91 6.18
C LYS A 49 -1.07 -14.84 4.71
N GLY A 50 -1.53 -13.82 3.97
CA GLY A 50 -1.30 -13.69 2.53
C GLY A 50 -0.15 -12.75 2.18
N LEU A 51 0.00 -11.60 2.86
CA LEU A 51 0.97 -10.58 2.50
C LEU A 51 2.28 -10.73 3.31
N LEU A 52 2.19 -10.73 4.64
CA LEU A 52 3.36 -10.72 5.52
C LEU A 52 4.36 -11.87 5.28
N PRO A 53 3.94 -13.12 5.01
CA PRO A 53 4.86 -14.21 4.70
C PRO A 53 5.64 -14.02 3.40
N LYS A 54 5.05 -13.32 2.41
CA LYS A 54 5.66 -13.05 1.09
C LYS A 54 6.75 -11.99 1.12
N LEU A 55 6.81 -11.17 2.15
CA LEU A 55 7.87 -10.18 2.29
C LEU A 55 9.20 -10.88 2.59
N THR A 56 10.25 -10.37 1.98
CA THR A 56 11.63 -10.84 2.15
C THR A 56 12.50 -9.78 2.85
N PRO A 57 13.69 -10.14 3.35
CA PRO A 57 14.63 -9.15 3.87
C PRO A 57 14.85 -7.97 2.91
N GLY A 58 14.73 -6.75 3.41
CA GLY A 58 14.80 -5.52 2.62
C GLY A 58 13.44 -4.97 2.17
N ASP A 59 12.37 -5.77 2.20
CA ASP A 59 11.03 -5.33 1.85
C ASP A 59 10.41 -4.43 2.91
N THR A 60 9.48 -3.59 2.50
CA THR A 60 8.77 -2.64 3.39
C THR A 60 7.28 -2.94 3.41
N LEU A 61 6.70 -2.92 4.62
CA LEU A 61 5.26 -2.93 4.83
C LEU A 61 4.83 -1.68 5.58
N ILE A 62 3.83 -1.01 5.06
CA ILE A 62 3.14 0.10 5.71
C ILE A 62 1.64 -0.25 5.76
N VAL A 63 1.01 -0.06 6.92
CA VAL A 63 -0.44 -0.26 7.09
C VAL A 63 -1.06 1.05 7.54
N ILE A 64 -2.02 1.54 6.76
CA ILE A 64 -2.70 2.82 6.97
C ILE A 64 -4.19 2.55 7.05
N ARG A 65 -4.86 3.11 8.05
CA ARG A 65 -6.32 3.05 8.13
C ARG A 65 -6.95 4.13 7.26
N ILE A 66 -8.09 3.80 6.66
CA ILE A 66 -8.97 4.74 5.96
C ILE A 66 -10.08 5.16 6.94
N GLY A 67 -10.28 6.46 7.12
CA GLY A 67 -11.31 7.04 7.97
C GLY A 67 -11.74 8.41 7.46
N SER A 68 -12.26 9.29 8.34
CA SER A 68 -12.80 10.60 7.96
C SER A 68 -11.74 11.60 7.48
N GLU A 69 -10.52 11.50 7.96
CA GLU A 69 -9.36 12.33 7.58
C GLU A 69 -8.14 11.43 7.44
N SER A 70 -7.98 10.82 6.26
CA SER A 70 -6.96 9.79 6.07
C SER A 70 -5.56 10.33 5.79
N TYR A 71 -5.46 11.56 5.26
CA TYR A 71 -4.17 12.17 4.92
C TYR A 71 -3.46 12.76 6.15
N THR A 72 -3.13 11.89 7.09
CA THR A 72 -2.37 12.23 8.31
C THR A 72 -1.58 11.02 8.82
N ARG A 73 -0.36 11.26 9.30
CA ARG A 73 0.51 10.21 9.86
C ARG A 73 -0.09 9.49 11.08
N ALA A 74 -1.05 10.09 11.75
CA ALA A 74 -1.79 9.45 12.86
C ALA A 74 -2.60 8.21 12.42
N ASN A 75 -2.81 8.04 11.12
CA ASN A 75 -3.49 6.88 10.54
C ASN A 75 -2.55 5.71 10.17
N VAL A 76 -1.24 5.87 10.35
CA VAL A 76 -0.28 4.79 10.14
C VAL A 76 -0.29 3.87 11.36
N GLU A 77 -0.80 2.66 11.19
CA GLU A 77 -0.90 1.65 12.24
C GLU A 77 0.36 0.78 12.33
N ALA A 78 1.07 0.62 11.22
CA ALA A 78 2.37 -0.05 11.17
C ALA A 78 3.21 0.47 10.00
N SER A 79 4.51 0.59 10.20
CA SER A 79 5.48 0.90 9.14
C SER A 79 6.82 0.28 9.49
N MET A 80 7.34 -0.58 8.63
CA MET A 80 8.60 -1.28 8.85
C MET A 80 9.26 -1.72 7.56
N THR A 81 10.55 -1.42 7.42
CA THR A 81 11.45 -2.05 6.45
C THR A 81 12.14 -3.22 7.13
N LEU A 82 12.04 -4.42 6.57
CA LEU A 82 12.65 -5.62 7.11
C LEU A 82 14.18 -5.55 7.00
N ASP A 83 14.86 -5.92 8.09
CA ASP A 83 16.33 -6.02 8.11
C ASP A 83 16.81 -6.99 7.03
N VAL A 84 17.94 -6.69 6.42
CA VAL A 84 18.56 -7.55 5.41
C VAL A 84 19.01 -8.91 5.96
N ARG A 85 19.17 -9.04 7.27
CA ARG A 85 19.52 -10.29 7.96
C ARG A 85 18.27 -11.11 8.21
N PRO A 86 18.15 -12.36 7.66
CA PRO A 86 16.92 -13.15 7.72
C PRO A 86 16.38 -13.40 9.13
N SER A 87 17.25 -13.63 10.13
CA SER A 87 16.82 -13.86 11.51
C SER A 87 16.15 -12.62 12.12
N ARG A 88 16.67 -11.42 11.83
CA ARG A 88 16.06 -10.15 12.28
C ARG A 88 14.78 -9.85 11.53
N ALA A 89 14.75 -10.06 10.21
CA ALA A 89 13.55 -9.91 9.40
C ALA A 89 12.41 -10.81 9.93
N ASN A 90 12.70 -12.05 10.31
CA ASN A 90 11.70 -12.95 10.89
C ASN A 90 11.18 -12.46 12.25
N ALA A 91 12.06 -11.95 13.11
CA ALA A 91 11.64 -11.33 14.38
C ALA A 91 10.76 -10.09 14.15
N GLN A 92 11.10 -9.26 13.15
CA GLN A 92 10.33 -8.09 12.76
C GLN A 92 8.96 -8.46 12.18
N LYS A 93 8.87 -9.52 11.36
CA LYS A 93 7.58 -10.04 10.87
C LYS A 93 6.67 -10.47 12.04
N LEU A 94 7.23 -11.13 13.05
CA LEU A 94 6.47 -11.50 14.25
C LEU A 94 5.98 -10.25 15.01
N ALA A 95 6.82 -9.23 15.17
CA ALA A 95 6.44 -7.96 15.79
C ALA A 95 5.32 -7.27 14.99
N LEU A 96 5.43 -7.21 13.65
CA LEU A 96 4.38 -6.71 12.77
C LEU A 96 3.07 -7.49 12.95
N ALA A 97 3.13 -8.82 12.97
CA ALA A 97 1.95 -9.66 13.17
C ALA A 97 1.24 -9.35 14.49
N ASN A 98 1.98 -9.10 15.58
CA ASN A 98 1.42 -8.71 16.88
C ASN A 98 0.81 -7.29 16.85
N THR A 99 1.47 -6.33 16.18
CA THR A 99 0.93 -4.97 15.99
C THR A 99 -0.39 -5.02 15.20
N LEU A 100 -0.45 -5.80 14.12
CA LEU A 100 -1.65 -5.96 13.30
C LEU A 100 -2.78 -6.65 14.09
N GLU A 101 -2.45 -7.63 14.94
CA GLU A 101 -3.43 -8.27 15.81
C GLU A 101 -4.00 -7.27 16.83
N ALA A 102 -3.18 -6.41 17.44
CA ALA A 102 -3.64 -5.33 18.31
C ALA A 102 -4.53 -4.34 17.55
N PHE A 103 -4.16 -3.96 16.33
CA PHE A 103 -4.97 -3.11 15.45
C PHE A 103 -6.33 -3.73 15.13
N SER A 104 -6.40 -5.04 14.90
CA SER A 104 -7.67 -5.72 14.61
C SER A 104 -8.70 -5.60 15.73
N ARG A 105 -8.24 -5.51 16.98
CA ARG A 105 -9.08 -5.45 18.20
C ARG A 105 -9.35 -4.03 18.71
N LYS A 106 -8.64 -3.03 18.17
CA LYS A 106 -8.76 -1.64 18.63
C LYS A 106 -10.15 -1.09 18.33
N PRO A 107 -10.91 -0.57 19.31
CA PRO A 107 -12.18 0.07 19.04
C PRO A 107 -11.99 1.26 18.10
N MET A 108 -12.61 1.22 16.94
CA MET A 108 -12.55 2.30 15.95
C MET A 108 -13.84 2.33 15.17
N HIS A 109 -14.33 3.54 14.98
CA HIS A 109 -15.42 3.84 14.07
C HIS A 109 -15.23 5.25 13.53
N THR A 110 -15.36 5.41 12.22
CA THR A 110 -15.32 6.72 11.56
C THR A 110 -16.58 6.93 10.75
N ALA A 111 -17.08 8.17 10.74
CA ALA A 111 -18.34 8.52 10.08
C ALA A 111 -18.20 8.62 8.55
N HIS A 112 -16.98 8.87 8.06
CA HIS A 112 -16.68 9.10 6.65
C HIS A 112 -15.51 8.25 6.19
N THR A 113 -15.33 8.14 4.86
CA THR A 113 -14.34 7.29 4.18
C THR A 113 -13.52 8.14 3.21
N ASP A 114 -12.32 8.55 3.63
CA ASP A 114 -11.37 9.36 2.83
C ASP A 114 -10.33 8.44 2.16
N ILE A 115 -10.74 7.76 1.08
CA ILE A 115 -9.88 6.79 0.36
C ILE A 115 -8.72 7.53 -0.30
N ARG A 116 -8.99 8.63 -1.01
CA ARG A 116 -7.95 9.41 -1.70
C ARG A 116 -6.92 9.96 -0.74
N GLY A 117 -7.33 10.44 0.44
CA GLY A 117 -6.38 10.89 1.47
C GLY A 117 -5.46 9.77 1.95
N ALA A 118 -5.98 8.55 2.15
CA ALA A 118 -5.15 7.39 2.49
C ALA A 118 -4.20 7.01 1.35
N MET A 119 -4.66 7.07 0.10
CA MET A 119 -3.83 6.78 -1.08
C MET A 119 -2.69 7.79 -1.23
N MET A 120 -2.96 9.09 -1.05
CA MET A 120 -1.94 10.15 -1.07
C MET A 120 -0.87 9.91 -0.01
N LEU A 121 -1.29 9.62 1.24
CA LEU A 121 -0.35 9.28 2.31
C LEU A 121 0.45 8.02 1.99
N GLY A 122 -0.20 6.97 1.49
CA GLY A 122 0.45 5.74 1.07
C GLY A 122 1.47 5.97 -0.07
N ALA A 123 1.13 6.82 -1.03
CA ALA A 123 2.03 7.19 -2.11
C ALA A 123 3.28 7.94 -1.63
N GLU A 124 3.15 8.82 -0.63
CA GLU A 124 4.29 9.47 0.02
C GLU A 124 5.24 8.43 0.63
N TYR A 125 4.71 7.51 1.44
CA TYR A 125 5.50 6.44 2.03
C TYR A 125 6.18 5.56 0.97
N LEU A 126 5.47 5.21 -0.11
CA LEU A 126 6.06 4.43 -1.22
C LEU A 126 7.18 5.18 -1.93
N ARG A 127 7.06 6.50 -2.08
CA ARG A 127 8.12 7.35 -2.68
C ARG A 127 9.36 7.47 -1.78
N GLU A 128 9.17 7.47 -0.47
CA GLU A 128 10.27 7.49 0.50
C GLU A 128 11.09 6.19 0.50
N THR A 129 10.52 5.09 -0.01
CA THR A 129 11.27 3.83 -0.16
C THR A 129 12.11 3.83 -1.43
N ASN A 130 13.25 3.13 -1.38
CA ASN A 130 14.06 2.86 -2.57
C ASN A 130 13.63 1.57 -3.30
N ALA A 131 12.43 1.07 -3.04
CA ALA A 131 11.93 -0.17 -3.61
C ALA A 131 11.70 -0.06 -5.11
N GLY A 132 12.14 -1.05 -5.88
CA GLY A 132 11.91 -1.15 -7.31
C GLY A 132 10.45 -1.53 -7.64
N ARG A 133 9.78 -2.25 -6.74
CA ARG A 133 8.37 -2.64 -6.86
C ARG A 133 7.55 -1.95 -5.78
N ARG A 134 6.49 -1.26 -6.20
CA ARG A 134 5.61 -0.48 -5.31
C ARG A 134 4.17 -0.92 -5.51
N THR A 135 3.57 -1.47 -4.45
CA THR A 135 2.20 -1.97 -4.49
C THR A 135 1.36 -1.32 -3.39
N MET A 136 0.17 -0.87 -3.74
CA MET A 136 -0.84 -0.38 -2.83
C MET A 136 -2.02 -1.35 -2.85
N VAL A 137 -2.34 -1.94 -1.71
CA VAL A 137 -3.46 -2.88 -1.53
C VAL A 137 -4.54 -2.17 -0.74
N ILE A 138 -5.74 -2.03 -1.29
CA ILE A 138 -6.84 -1.29 -0.68
C ILE A 138 -7.92 -2.28 -0.25
N PHE A 139 -8.18 -2.37 1.03
CA PHE A 139 -9.26 -3.15 1.62
C PHE A 139 -10.43 -2.21 1.94
N SER A 140 -11.36 -2.06 1.01
CA SER A 140 -12.54 -1.18 1.08
C SER A 140 -13.58 -1.62 0.06
N ASP A 141 -14.83 -1.16 0.22
CA ASP A 141 -15.89 -1.27 -0.79
C ASP A 141 -15.72 -0.22 -1.91
N MET A 142 -14.67 0.59 -1.83
CA MET A 142 -14.33 1.65 -2.78
C MET A 142 -15.41 2.74 -2.90
N GLU A 143 -16.27 2.90 -1.89
CA GLU A 143 -17.18 4.04 -1.80
C GLU A 143 -16.56 5.13 -0.93
N GLU A 144 -16.18 6.22 -1.57
CA GLU A 144 -15.61 7.38 -0.87
C GLU A 144 -16.74 8.31 -0.41
N ASP A 145 -16.72 8.65 0.87
CA ASP A 145 -17.59 9.63 1.50
C ASP A 145 -16.75 10.63 2.29
N LEU A 146 -16.58 11.83 1.75
CA LEU A 146 -15.76 12.86 2.39
C LEU A 146 -16.61 13.76 3.31
N PRO A 147 -16.05 14.22 4.44
CA PRO A 147 -16.70 15.24 5.26
C PRO A 147 -17.04 16.49 4.44
N ARG A 148 -18.12 17.18 4.81
CA ARG A 148 -18.56 18.39 4.11
C ARG A 148 -17.44 19.44 4.04
N GLY A 149 -17.13 19.91 2.84
CA GLY A 149 -16.10 20.92 2.60
C GLY A 149 -14.69 20.35 2.42
N VAL A 150 -14.46 19.08 2.66
CA VAL A 150 -13.18 18.42 2.38
C VAL A 150 -13.12 18.05 0.90
N LYS A 151 -12.00 18.41 0.26
CA LYS A 151 -11.68 18.00 -1.12
C LYS A 151 -10.34 17.26 -1.11
N ARG A 152 -10.22 16.23 -1.92
CA ARG A 152 -8.99 15.49 -2.13
C ARG A 152 -8.64 15.50 -3.61
N GLU A 153 -7.58 16.20 -3.94
CA GLU A 153 -7.07 16.30 -5.30
C GLU A 153 -5.68 15.68 -5.34
N MET A 154 -5.54 14.55 -6.04
CA MET A 154 -4.24 13.90 -6.25
C MET A 154 -3.46 14.64 -7.33
N ALA A 155 -2.14 14.76 -7.17
CA ALA A 155 -1.28 15.28 -8.20
C ALA A 155 -1.26 14.36 -9.44
N PRO A 156 -0.99 14.87 -10.66
CA PRO A 156 -0.99 14.07 -11.89
C PRO A 156 -0.11 12.81 -11.83
N ASP A 157 1.03 12.87 -11.13
CA ASP A 157 1.99 11.78 -10.97
C ASP A 157 1.95 11.15 -9.56
N GLU A 158 0.87 11.35 -8.79
CA GLU A 158 0.77 10.92 -7.38
C GLU A 158 1.07 9.44 -7.20
N LEU A 159 0.57 8.61 -8.11
CA LEU A 159 0.69 7.15 -8.07
C LEU A 159 1.71 6.60 -9.10
N LYS A 160 2.65 7.44 -9.55
CA LYS A 160 3.59 7.05 -10.60
C LYS A 160 4.34 5.75 -10.30
N GLY A 161 4.11 4.76 -11.16
CA GLY A 161 4.74 3.44 -11.05
C GLY A 161 4.18 2.56 -9.92
N VAL A 162 3.12 2.99 -9.25
CA VAL A 162 2.45 2.19 -8.21
C VAL A 162 1.44 1.24 -8.85
N ARG A 163 1.49 -0.04 -8.46
CA ARG A 163 0.45 -1.02 -8.74
C ARG A 163 -0.63 -0.91 -7.65
N VAL A 164 -1.89 -0.78 -8.04
CA VAL A 164 -3.00 -0.66 -7.10
C VAL A 164 -3.90 -1.88 -7.18
N LEU A 165 -4.09 -2.57 -6.07
CA LEU A 165 -4.94 -3.75 -5.92
C LEU A 165 -6.10 -3.42 -4.98
N ALA A 166 -7.34 -3.42 -5.50
CA ALA A 166 -8.53 -3.28 -4.69
C ALA A 166 -9.02 -4.67 -4.26
N MET A 167 -8.96 -4.92 -2.93
CA MET A 167 -9.23 -6.23 -2.34
C MET A 167 -10.63 -6.30 -1.74
N ASN A 168 -11.30 -7.42 -2.01
CA ASN A 168 -12.59 -7.75 -1.39
C ASN A 168 -13.63 -6.64 -1.53
N VAL A 169 -13.68 -6.04 -2.73
CA VAL A 169 -14.65 -4.97 -3.03
C VAL A 169 -16.05 -5.56 -2.97
N LYS A 170 -16.73 -5.36 -1.85
CA LYS A 170 -18.10 -5.83 -1.64
C LYS A 170 -19.09 -4.93 -2.35
N ARG A 171 -20.16 -5.56 -2.81
CA ARG A 171 -21.33 -4.81 -3.28
C ARG A 171 -22.06 -4.22 -2.09
N LEU A 172 -22.36 -2.95 -2.14
CA LEU A 172 -23.23 -2.31 -1.19
C LEU A 172 -24.66 -2.80 -1.36
N GLY A 173 -25.50 -2.67 -0.34
CA GLY A 173 -26.92 -3.01 -0.45
C GLY A 173 -27.62 -2.32 -1.63
N ALA A 174 -27.26 -1.04 -1.89
CA ALA A 174 -27.74 -0.29 -3.04
C ALA A 174 -27.26 -0.84 -4.40
N ASP A 175 -26.09 -1.48 -4.47
CA ASP A 175 -25.55 -2.07 -5.69
C ASP A 175 -26.34 -3.31 -6.16
N ASN A 176 -27.03 -4.00 -5.24
CA ASN A 176 -27.92 -5.10 -5.59
C ASN A 176 -29.14 -4.62 -6.36
N ALA A 177 -29.63 -3.41 -6.05
CA ALA A 177 -30.71 -2.76 -6.78
C ALA A 177 -30.22 -2.12 -8.09
N ASN A 178 -28.94 -1.69 -8.16
CA ASN A 178 -28.36 -1.07 -9.33
C ASN A 178 -26.93 -1.58 -9.61
N PRO A 179 -26.78 -2.77 -10.25
CA PRO A 179 -25.46 -3.33 -10.59
C PRO A 179 -24.61 -2.45 -11.51
N MET A 180 -25.25 -1.54 -12.26
CA MET A 180 -24.52 -0.60 -13.12
C MET A 180 -23.80 0.48 -12.30
N ALA A 181 -24.35 0.92 -11.17
CA ALA A 181 -23.69 1.87 -10.28
C ALA A 181 -22.39 1.30 -9.70
N TYR A 182 -22.40 0.03 -9.29
CA TYR A 182 -21.19 -0.67 -8.84
C TYR A 182 -20.11 -0.69 -9.92
N ARG A 183 -20.45 -1.10 -11.15
CA ARG A 183 -19.49 -1.12 -12.26
C ARG A 183 -18.97 0.27 -12.61
N ALA A 184 -19.85 1.27 -12.62
CA ALA A 184 -19.50 2.67 -12.88
C ALA A 184 -18.53 3.21 -11.81
N ARG A 185 -18.75 2.88 -10.52
CA ARG A 185 -17.83 3.24 -9.42
C ARG A 185 -16.43 2.68 -9.66
N LEU A 186 -16.31 1.38 -9.94
CA LEU A 186 -15.02 0.75 -10.18
C LEU A 186 -14.32 1.28 -11.44
N ALA A 187 -15.05 1.48 -12.54
CA ALA A 187 -14.52 2.09 -13.76
C ALA A 187 -14.05 3.54 -13.54
N SER A 188 -14.76 4.30 -12.69
CA SER A 188 -14.34 5.65 -12.29
C SER A 188 -13.03 5.63 -11.53
N TRP A 189 -12.85 4.70 -10.59
CA TRP A 189 -11.59 4.53 -9.88
C TRP A 189 -10.44 4.17 -10.83
N GLU A 190 -10.64 3.19 -11.71
CA GLU A 190 -9.63 2.79 -12.70
C GLU A 190 -9.17 3.98 -13.53
N LYS A 191 -10.12 4.75 -14.09
CA LYS A 191 -9.83 5.95 -14.87
C LYS A 191 -9.05 7.00 -14.06
N GLN A 192 -9.48 7.28 -12.82
CA GLN A 192 -8.82 8.25 -11.96
C GLN A 192 -7.39 7.81 -11.63
N LEU A 193 -7.20 6.56 -11.15
CA LEU A 193 -5.90 6.07 -10.73
C LEU A 193 -4.89 6.03 -11.89
N THR A 194 -5.34 5.59 -13.07
CA THR A 194 -4.52 5.60 -14.28
C THR A 194 -4.13 7.03 -14.68
N SER A 195 -5.06 8.00 -14.59
CA SER A 195 -4.74 9.41 -14.89
C SER A 195 -3.77 10.06 -13.91
N HIS A 196 -3.62 9.50 -12.72
CA HIS A 196 -2.64 9.92 -11.71
C HIS A 196 -1.37 9.05 -11.70
N GLY A 197 -1.11 8.29 -12.77
CA GLY A 197 0.15 7.59 -13.01
C GLY A 197 0.23 6.18 -12.42
N ALA A 198 -0.87 5.60 -11.91
CA ALA A 198 -0.87 4.20 -11.49
C ALA A 198 -0.48 3.28 -12.66
N ARG A 199 0.47 2.36 -12.39
CA ARG A 199 0.93 1.39 -13.40
C ARG A 199 -0.17 0.40 -13.76
N GLU A 200 -0.97 0.02 -12.78
CA GLU A 200 -2.05 -0.95 -12.90
C GLU A 200 -3.10 -0.69 -11.83
N PHE A 201 -4.37 -0.90 -12.16
CA PHE A 201 -5.45 -1.06 -11.19
C PHE A 201 -6.13 -2.41 -11.43
N LYS A 202 -6.20 -3.23 -10.38
CA LYS A 202 -6.81 -4.56 -10.45
C LYS A 202 -7.73 -4.81 -9.27
N ILE A 203 -8.91 -5.36 -9.55
CA ILE A 203 -9.86 -5.79 -8.52
C ILE A 203 -9.61 -7.26 -8.22
N VAL A 204 -9.44 -7.58 -6.95
CA VAL A 204 -9.14 -8.93 -6.46
C VAL A 204 -10.23 -9.35 -5.48
N LEU A 205 -11.10 -10.26 -5.91
CA LEU A 205 -12.23 -10.73 -5.11
C LEU A 205 -11.86 -11.91 -4.20
N GLU A 206 -10.77 -12.62 -4.53
CA GLU A 206 -10.31 -13.82 -3.84
C GLU A 206 -9.06 -13.47 -3.02
N PRO A 207 -9.15 -13.40 -1.68
CA PRO A 207 -8.01 -13.02 -0.83
C PRO A 207 -6.79 -13.92 -0.99
N GLU A 208 -6.99 -15.18 -1.36
CA GLU A 208 -5.95 -16.17 -1.59
C GLU A 208 -5.01 -15.79 -2.73
N LYS A 209 -5.52 -15.06 -3.72
CA LYS A 209 -4.74 -14.59 -4.89
C LYS A 209 -3.79 -13.45 -4.57
N LEU A 210 -3.94 -12.78 -3.41
CA LEU A 210 -3.06 -11.66 -3.03
C LEU A 210 -1.59 -12.10 -2.99
N ALA A 211 -1.33 -13.28 -2.44
CA ALA A 211 0.02 -13.81 -2.32
C ALA A 211 0.70 -13.99 -3.69
N ASP A 212 -0.01 -14.54 -4.67
CA ASP A 212 0.50 -14.79 -6.03
C ASP A 212 0.71 -13.46 -6.79
N LEU A 213 -0.24 -12.53 -6.63
CA LEU A 213 -0.15 -11.21 -7.25
C LEU A 213 1.05 -10.38 -6.76
N LEU A 214 1.51 -10.58 -5.54
CA LEU A 214 2.73 -9.91 -5.04
C LEU A 214 4.01 -10.48 -5.67
N ASP A 215 4.00 -11.74 -6.09
CA ASP A 215 5.13 -12.39 -6.76
C ASP A 215 5.21 -12.01 -8.25
N GLU A 216 4.09 -11.64 -8.89
CA GLU A 216 3.99 -11.26 -10.33
C GLU A 216 4.46 -9.83 -10.64
N GLY A 217 4.84 -9.04 -9.66
CA GLY A 217 5.07 -7.58 -9.74
C GLY A 217 6.45 -7.12 -10.26
#